data_6e85dc00ecdb207ffc7465052d51f94a
#
_entry.id   6e85dc00ecdb207ffc7465052d51f94a
#
_cell.length_a   1.000
_cell.length_b   1.000
_cell.length_c   1.000
_cell.angle_alpha   90.00
_cell.angle_beta   90.00
_cell.angle_gamma   90.00
#
_symmetry.space_group_name_H-M   'P 1'
#
loop_
_entity.id
_entity.type
_entity.pdbx_description
1 polymer ?
#
loop_
_entity_poly.entity_id
_entity_poly.type
_entity_poly.pdbx_seq_one_letter_code
_entity_poly.pdbx_strand_id
1 'polypeptide(L)'
;MLAELAAINAAYAVIKEVICNGKELGECAGHLGNFFDNKKKLEKKVIEAPVTQRSQLEEFFALEEARRKEKELKDYMLIAGRPGLWDDWIRFQRAIARKELEEAQARRRAALIAAQKEEELILMTCIGILFFIFFAIIFGFVYIIIR
;
A
#
# COMPACT_ATOMS: atom_id res chain seq x y z
N MET A 1 7.88 14.42 3.66
CA MET A 1 6.72 15.24 4.10
C MET A 1 6.62 16.59 3.35
N LEU A 2 7.64 17.43 3.37
CA LEU A 2 7.58 18.74 2.64
C LEU A 2 7.38 18.57 1.13
N ALA A 3 7.96 17.53 0.52
CA ALA A 3 7.78 17.25 -0.91
C ALA A 3 6.34 16.84 -1.25
N GLU A 4 5.70 16.01 -0.41
CA GLU A 4 4.32 15.62 -0.61
C GLU A 4 3.37 16.80 -0.42
N LEU A 5 3.60 17.63 0.60
CA LEU A 5 2.82 18.85 0.83
C LEU A 5 3.00 19.83 -0.32
N ALA A 6 4.21 20.02 -0.84
CA ALA A 6 4.48 20.86 -2.00
C ALA A 6 3.74 20.34 -3.25
N ALA A 7 3.72 19.00 -3.47
CA ALA A 7 3.00 18.38 -4.57
C ALA A 7 1.48 18.54 -4.43
N ILE A 8 0.93 18.42 -3.19
CA ILE A 8 -0.47 18.70 -2.87
C ILE A 8 -0.80 20.16 -3.22
N ASN A 9 0.06 21.09 -2.81
CA ASN A 9 -0.15 22.52 -3.03
C ASN A 9 -0.12 22.87 -4.52
N ALA A 10 0.83 22.31 -5.27
CA ALA A 10 0.94 22.50 -6.72
C ALA A 10 -0.29 21.95 -7.45
N ALA A 11 -0.70 20.72 -7.14
CA ALA A 11 -1.89 20.11 -7.73
C ALA A 11 -3.15 20.92 -7.43
N TYR A 12 -3.32 21.35 -6.18
CA TYR A 12 -4.45 22.18 -5.75
C TYR A 12 -4.51 23.53 -6.49
N ALA A 13 -3.37 24.19 -6.68
CA ALA A 13 -3.30 25.47 -7.39
C ALA A 13 -3.80 25.34 -8.85
N VAL A 14 -3.38 24.27 -9.56
CA VAL A 14 -3.85 24.02 -10.93
C VAL A 14 -5.34 23.71 -10.97
N ILE A 15 -5.85 22.88 -10.04
CA ILE A 15 -7.27 22.56 -9.97
C ILE A 15 -8.10 23.83 -9.75
N LYS A 16 -7.67 24.68 -8.82
CA LYS A 16 -8.33 25.96 -8.54
C LYS A 16 -8.36 26.89 -9.76
N GLU A 17 -7.25 26.98 -10.50
CA GLU A 17 -7.15 27.77 -11.71
C GLU A 17 -8.12 27.26 -12.80
N VAL A 18 -8.18 25.94 -13.03
CA VAL A 18 -9.09 25.32 -14.00
C VAL A 18 -10.53 25.65 -13.66
N ILE A 19 -10.92 25.52 -12.39
CA ILE A 19 -12.29 25.82 -11.93
C ILE A 19 -12.60 27.30 -12.04
N CYS A 20 -11.69 28.19 -11.62
CA CYS A 20 -11.88 29.64 -11.70
C CYS A 20 -12.03 30.12 -13.15
N ASN A 21 -11.40 29.43 -14.11
CA ASN A 21 -11.52 29.71 -15.54
C ASN A 21 -12.79 29.09 -16.19
N GLY A 22 -13.70 28.53 -15.39
CA GLY A 22 -14.97 27.95 -15.88
C GLY A 22 -14.80 26.65 -16.69
N LYS A 23 -13.66 25.99 -16.58
CA LYS A 23 -13.40 24.72 -17.25
C LYS A 23 -13.98 23.53 -16.47
N GLU A 24 -14.20 22.44 -17.18
CA GLU A 24 -14.76 21.24 -16.55
C GLU A 24 -13.76 20.54 -15.60
N LEU A 25 -14.27 19.98 -14.50
CA LEU A 25 -13.45 19.19 -13.54
C LEU A 25 -12.73 18.00 -14.20
N GLY A 26 -13.27 17.47 -15.31
CA GLY A 26 -12.62 16.41 -16.08
C GLY A 26 -11.27 16.80 -16.66
N GLU A 27 -11.07 18.08 -16.98
CA GLU A 27 -9.79 18.59 -17.53
C GLU A 27 -8.65 18.55 -16.48
N CYS A 28 -9.00 18.61 -15.19
CA CYS A 28 -8.03 18.51 -14.10
C CYS A 28 -7.97 17.14 -13.41
N ALA A 29 -8.56 16.09 -14.02
CA ALA A 29 -8.60 14.75 -13.42
C ALA A 29 -7.23 14.21 -13.01
N GLY A 30 -6.18 14.43 -13.81
CA GLY A 30 -4.81 14.07 -13.49
C GLY A 30 -4.26 14.80 -12.25
N HIS A 31 -4.60 16.07 -12.10
CA HIS A 31 -4.19 16.87 -10.93
C HIS A 31 -4.98 16.48 -9.68
N LEU A 32 -6.25 16.12 -9.82
CA LEU A 32 -7.05 15.54 -8.74
C LEU A 32 -6.44 14.21 -8.26
N GLY A 33 -6.07 13.31 -9.18
CA GLY A 33 -5.36 12.08 -8.85
C GLY A 33 -4.07 12.36 -8.08
N ASN A 34 -3.22 13.25 -8.59
CA ASN A 34 -1.98 13.65 -7.93
C ASN A 34 -2.18 14.24 -6.53
N PHE A 35 -3.23 15.04 -6.33
CA PHE A 35 -3.58 15.58 -5.03
C PHE A 35 -3.87 14.47 -4.01
N PHE A 36 -4.78 13.53 -4.34
CA PHE A 36 -5.19 12.48 -3.44
C PHE A 36 -4.10 11.44 -3.19
N ASP A 37 -3.30 11.11 -4.20
CA ASP A 37 -2.15 10.20 -4.07
C ASP A 37 -1.08 10.77 -3.13
N ASN A 38 -0.75 12.06 -3.27
CA ASN A 38 0.23 12.70 -2.40
C ASN A 38 -0.32 12.90 -0.98
N LYS A 39 -1.62 13.15 -0.83
CA LYS A 39 -2.28 13.17 0.49
C LYS A 39 -2.17 11.81 1.18
N LYS A 40 -2.49 10.71 0.49
CA LYS A 40 -2.34 9.33 1.01
C LYS A 40 -0.90 9.02 1.41
N LYS A 41 0.08 9.46 0.60
CA LYS A 41 1.53 9.32 0.92
C LYS A 41 1.92 10.15 2.15
N LEU A 42 1.41 11.37 2.28
CA LEU A 42 1.65 12.24 3.43
C LEU A 42 1.10 11.60 4.71
N GLU A 43 -0.16 11.14 4.70
CA GLU A 43 -0.79 10.45 5.83
C GLU A 43 0.01 9.21 6.26
N LYS A 44 0.44 8.39 5.30
CA LYS A 44 1.25 7.21 5.57
C LYS A 44 2.59 7.57 6.21
N LYS A 45 3.30 8.57 5.68
CA LYS A 45 4.58 9.03 6.23
C LYS A 45 4.46 9.57 7.65
N VAL A 46 3.38 10.27 7.95
CA VAL A 46 3.11 10.76 9.32
C VAL A 46 2.90 9.60 10.30
N ILE A 47 2.18 8.55 9.89
CA ILE A 47 1.96 7.37 10.74
C ILE A 47 3.26 6.58 10.96
N GLU A 48 4.14 6.53 9.98
CA GLU A 48 5.40 5.77 10.01
C GLU A 48 6.58 6.57 10.61
N ALA A 49 6.40 7.88 10.84
CA ALA A 49 7.48 8.75 11.33
C ALA A 49 7.84 8.46 12.81
N PRO A 50 9.12 8.51 13.16
CA PRO A 50 9.56 8.37 14.56
C PRO A 50 9.03 9.54 15.41
N VAL A 51 8.55 9.21 16.60
CA VAL A 51 7.90 10.15 17.52
C VAL A 51 8.94 11.11 18.13
N THR A 52 9.14 12.27 17.51
CA THR A 52 9.89 13.40 18.06
C THR A 52 8.97 14.62 18.20
N GLN A 53 9.00 15.31 19.35
CA GLN A 53 8.07 16.42 19.65
C GLN A 53 8.05 17.54 18.60
N ARG A 54 9.19 17.86 17.99
CA ARG A 54 9.30 18.93 16.97
C ARG A 54 8.70 18.52 15.63
N SER A 55 8.88 17.26 15.23
CA SER A 55 8.33 16.75 13.99
C SER A 55 6.80 16.59 14.05
N GLN A 56 6.24 16.27 15.21
CA GLN A 56 4.80 16.06 15.39
C GLN A 56 3.97 17.30 15.06
N LEU A 57 4.42 18.49 15.44
CA LEU A 57 3.70 19.72 15.20
C LEU A 57 3.73 20.11 13.72
N GLU A 58 4.90 19.95 13.07
CA GLU A 58 5.05 20.19 11.62
C GLU A 58 4.19 19.20 10.81
N GLU A 59 4.17 17.95 11.22
CA GLU A 59 3.36 16.87 10.65
C GLU A 59 1.87 17.15 10.78
N PHE A 60 1.46 17.57 11.98
CA PHE A 60 0.07 17.95 12.26
C PHE A 60 -0.39 19.09 11.35
N PHE A 61 0.39 20.17 11.24
CA PHE A 61 0.03 21.30 10.38
C PHE A 61 0.04 20.94 8.89
N ALA A 62 0.95 20.08 8.45
CA ALA A 62 0.96 19.60 7.07
C ALA A 62 -0.30 18.79 6.73
N LEU A 63 -0.75 17.93 7.66
CA LEU A 63 -2.01 17.19 7.51
C LEU A 63 -3.23 18.11 7.54
N GLU A 64 -3.23 19.09 8.44
CA GLU A 64 -4.33 20.04 8.57
C GLU A 64 -4.48 20.91 7.30
N GLU A 65 -3.35 21.34 6.73
CA GLU A 65 -3.34 22.06 5.47
C GLU A 65 -3.88 21.19 4.30
N ALA A 66 -3.47 19.93 4.23
CA ALA A 66 -3.96 19.00 3.22
C ALA A 66 -5.47 18.74 3.37
N ARG A 67 -5.98 18.58 4.60
CA ARG A 67 -7.41 18.40 4.91
C ARG A 67 -8.23 19.63 4.56
N ARG A 68 -7.72 20.82 4.86
CA ARG A 68 -8.39 22.06 4.49
C ARG A 68 -8.58 22.17 2.98
N LYS A 69 -7.53 21.88 2.19
CA LYS A 69 -7.60 21.87 0.73
C LYS A 69 -8.55 20.81 0.19
N GLU A 70 -8.57 19.63 0.79
CA GLU A 70 -9.56 18.60 0.45
C GLU A 70 -11.00 19.08 0.66
N LYS A 71 -11.25 19.77 1.77
CA LYS A 71 -12.58 20.36 2.04
C LYS A 71 -12.96 21.38 0.98
N GLU A 72 -12.03 22.26 0.60
CA GLU A 72 -12.25 23.22 -0.47
C GLU A 72 -12.51 22.53 -1.82
N LEU A 73 -11.75 21.44 -2.15
CA LEU A 73 -12.00 20.64 -3.36
C LEU A 73 -13.38 19.99 -3.33
N LYS A 74 -13.83 19.49 -2.17
CA LYS A 74 -15.18 18.97 -2.00
C LYS A 74 -16.22 20.03 -2.34
N ASP A 75 -16.06 21.24 -1.81
CA ASP A 75 -16.97 22.35 -2.07
C ASP A 75 -17.00 22.71 -3.56
N TYR A 76 -15.86 22.74 -4.23
CA TYR A 76 -15.78 22.91 -5.68
C TYR A 76 -16.48 21.79 -6.45
N MET A 77 -16.28 20.51 -6.05
CA MET A 77 -16.95 19.39 -6.71
C MET A 77 -18.48 19.41 -6.51
N LEU A 78 -18.95 19.98 -5.39
CA LEU A 78 -20.38 20.16 -5.12
C LEU A 78 -21.00 21.29 -5.96
N ILE A 79 -20.24 22.36 -6.23
CA ILE A 79 -20.73 23.55 -6.96
C ILE A 79 -20.57 23.37 -8.48
N ALA A 80 -19.39 22.91 -8.93
CA ALA A 80 -19.04 22.81 -10.35
C ALA A 80 -19.27 21.41 -10.94
N GLY A 81 -19.52 20.40 -10.08
CA GLY A 81 -19.76 19.03 -10.51
C GLY A 81 -21.23 18.65 -10.59
N ARG A 82 -21.51 17.43 -11.07
CA ARG A 82 -22.86 16.87 -10.97
C ARG A 82 -23.24 16.55 -9.52
N PRO A 83 -24.53 16.59 -9.17
CA PRO A 83 -24.99 16.18 -7.84
C PRO A 83 -24.50 14.77 -7.50
N GLY A 84 -23.96 14.60 -6.28
CA GLY A 84 -23.44 13.30 -5.81
C GLY A 84 -22.02 12.93 -6.29
N LEU A 85 -21.36 13.78 -7.08
CA LEU A 85 -20.01 13.49 -7.61
C LEU A 85 -19.00 13.20 -6.50
N TRP A 86 -19.03 13.95 -5.40
CA TRP A 86 -18.14 13.72 -4.25
C TRP A 86 -18.40 12.37 -3.58
N ASP A 87 -19.66 12.01 -3.39
CA ASP A 87 -20.02 10.74 -2.75
C ASP A 87 -19.63 9.54 -3.63
N ASP A 88 -19.79 9.67 -4.95
CA ASP A 88 -19.33 8.66 -5.91
C ASP A 88 -17.81 8.52 -5.86
N TRP A 89 -17.08 9.62 -5.79
CA TRP A 89 -15.64 9.63 -5.64
C TRP A 89 -15.18 8.91 -4.37
N ILE A 90 -15.80 9.21 -3.24
CA ILE A 90 -15.49 8.56 -1.96
C ILE A 90 -15.81 7.05 -2.02
N ARG A 91 -16.92 6.66 -2.65
CA ARG A 91 -17.25 5.23 -2.85
C ARG A 91 -16.22 4.53 -3.71
N PHE A 92 -15.79 5.17 -4.78
CA PHE A 92 -14.76 4.65 -5.68
C PHE A 92 -13.41 4.46 -4.97
N GLN A 93 -12.95 5.46 -4.21
CA GLN A 93 -11.72 5.34 -3.42
C GLN A 93 -11.79 4.19 -2.40
N ARG A 94 -12.92 4.04 -1.72
CA ARG A 94 -13.12 2.93 -0.77
C ARG A 94 -13.09 1.56 -1.46
N ALA A 95 -13.64 1.46 -2.66
CA ALA A 95 -13.62 0.22 -3.44
C ALA A 95 -12.20 -0.15 -3.87
N ILE A 96 -11.39 0.82 -4.30
CA ILE A 96 -9.98 0.60 -4.62
C ILE A 96 -9.20 0.18 -3.37
N ALA A 97 -9.37 0.87 -2.25
CA ALA A 97 -8.68 0.54 -1.01
C ALA A 97 -9.01 -0.88 -0.52
N ARG A 98 -10.26 -1.34 -0.69
CA ARG A 98 -10.64 -2.72 -0.38
C ARG A 98 -9.92 -3.73 -1.29
N LYS A 99 -9.87 -3.47 -2.59
CA LYS A 99 -9.13 -4.34 -3.53
C LYS A 99 -7.64 -4.42 -3.19
N GLU A 100 -7.00 -3.29 -2.91
CA GLU A 100 -5.60 -3.24 -2.50
C GLU A 100 -5.36 -4.08 -1.22
N LEU A 101 -6.28 -4.00 -0.25
CA LEU A 101 -6.22 -4.76 0.99
C LEU A 101 -6.38 -6.27 0.74
N GLU A 102 -7.36 -6.66 -0.07
CA GLU A 102 -7.62 -8.06 -0.45
C GLU A 102 -6.41 -8.66 -1.18
N GLU A 103 -5.84 -7.94 -2.14
CA GLU A 103 -4.63 -8.36 -2.85
C GLU A 103 -3.42 -8.49 -1.90
N ALA A 104 -3.23 -7.54 -0.98
CA ALA A 104 -2.17 -7.60 0.00
C ALA A 104 -2.33 -8.80 0.93
N GLN A 105 -3.56 -9.10 1.36
CA GLN A 105 -3.86 -10.28 2.16
C GLN A 105 -3.64 -11.58 1.37
N ALA A 106 -4.06 -11.63 0.10
CA ALA A 106 -3.83 -12.77 -0.77
C ALA A 106 -2.34 -13.05 -0.97
N ARG A 107 -1.55 -12.01 -1.22
CA ARG A 107 -0.08 -12.11 -1.33
C ARG A 107 0.56 -12.63 -0.04
N ARG A 108 0.12 -12.12 1.13
CA ARG A 108 0.62 -12.61 2.43
C ARG A 108 0.27 -14.07 2.67
N ARG A 109 -0.97 -14.50 2.36
CA ARG A 109 -1.39 -15.91 2.47
C ARG A 109 -0.59 -16.80 1.53
N ALA A 110 -0.39 -16.39 0.28
CA ALA A 110 0.42 -17.12 -0.69
C ALA A 110 1.87 -17.27 -0.22
N ALA A 111 2.48 -16.21 0.34
CA ALA A 111 3.83 -16.27 0.89
C ALA A 111 3.93 -17.23 2.08
N LEU A 112 2.95 -17.24 2.99
CA LEU A 112 2.91 -18.18 4.12
C LEU A 112 2.80 -19.65 3.65
N ILE A 113 1.92 -19.92 2.67
CA ILE A 113 1.77 -21.26 2.10
C ILE A 113 3.06 -21.71 1.39
N ALA A 114 3.74 -20.79 0.68
CA ALA A 114 5.01 -21.09 0.03
C ALA A 114 6.10 -21.45 1.06
N ALA A 115 6.22 -20.66 2.14
CA ALA A 115 7.16 -20.93 3.23
C ALA A 115 6.90 -22.28 3.91
N GLN A 116 5.64 -22.62 4.19
CA GLN A 116 5.29 -23.93 4.76
C GLN A 116 5.68 -25.09 3.85
N LYS A 117 5.45 -24.96 2.53
CA LYS A 117 5.87 -25.99 1.57
C LYS A 117 7.38 -26.18 1.51
N GLU A 118 8.15 -25.11 1.62
CA GLU A 118 9.61 -25.20 1.68
C GLU A 118 10.07 -25.95 2.94
N GLU A 119 9.49 -25.66 4.10
CA GLU A 119 9.78 -26.38 5.35
C GLU A 119 9.43 -27.87 5.26
N GLU A 120 8.26 -28.22 4.70
CA GLU A 120 7.88 -29.62 4.49
C GLU A 120 8.86 -30.33 3.53
N LEU A 121 9.29 -29.66 2.47
CA LEU A 121 10.23 -30.22 1.50
C LEU A 121 11.60 -30.48 2.15
N ILE A 122 12.08 -29.57 2.99
CA ILE A 122 13.33 -29.74 3.75
C ILE A 122 13.23 -30.91 4.71
N LEU A 123 12.12 -31.03 5.44
CA LEU A 123 11.86 -32.17 6.34
C LEU A 123 11.86 -33.50 5.59
N MET A 124 11.17 -33.58 4.46
CA MET A 124 11.11 -34.79 3.63
C MET A 124 12.49 -35.17 3.09
N THR A 125 13.27 -34.19 2.64
CA THR A 125 14.65 -34.46 2.17
C THR A 125 15.56 -34.92 3.30
N CYS A 126 15.48 -34.33 4.50
CA CYS A 126 16.23 -34.79 5.67
C CYS A 126 15.89 -36.22 6.08
N ILE A 127 14.59 -36.58 6.10
CA ILE A 127 14.15 -37.94 6.38
C ILE A 127 14.67 -38.91 5.33
N GLY A 128 14.63 -38.56 4.04
CA GLY A 128 15.16 -39.38 2.96
C GLY A 128 16.67 -39.64 3.09
N ILE A 129 17.47 -38.65 3.47
CA ILE A 129 18.89 -38.76 3.71
C ILE A 129 19.17 -39.71 4.89
N LEU A 130 18.40 -39.57 6.00
CA LEU A 130 18.55 -40.47 7.16
C LEU A 130 18.24 -41.92 6.82
N PHE A 131 17.19 -42.18 6.05
CA PHE A 131 16.87 -43.52 5.54
C PHE A 131 18.00 -44.08 4.67
N PHE A 132 18.56 -43.28 3.79
CA PHE A 132 19.65 -43.70 2.91
C PHE A 132 20.90 -44.09 3.72
N ILE A 133 21.27 -43.27 4.72
CA ILE A 133 22.39 -43.55 5.62
C ILE A 133 22.16 -44.86 6.40
N PHE A 134 20.94 -45.05 6.94
CA PHE A 134 20.57 -46.25 7.67
C PHE A 134 20.70 -47.54 6.80
N PHE A 135 20.21 -47.51 5.58
CA PHE A 135 20.34 -48.60 4.63
C PHE A 135 21.80 -48.87 4.25
N ALA A 136 22.61 -47.83 4.04
CA ALA A 136 24.03 -47.98 3.74
C ALA A 136 24.81 -48.67 4.88
N ILE A 137 24.47 -48.35 6.13
CA ILE A 137 25.09 -49.01 7.31
C ILE A 137 24.70 -50.48 7.38
N ILE A 138 23.43 -50.82 7.19
CA ILE A 138 22.95 -52.22 7.21
C ILE A 138 23.61 -53.00 6.11
N PHE A 139 23.67 -52.46 4.89
CA PHE A 139 24.29 -53.12 3.74
C PHE A 139 25.81 -53.34 3.92
N GLY A 140 26.50 -52.36 4.49
CA GLY A 140 27.88 -52.47 4.88
C GLY A 140 28.15 -53.56 5.93
N PHE A 141 27.27 -53.60 6.94
CA PHE A 141 27.36 -54.62 7.99
C PHE A 141 27.14 -56.08 7.46
N VAL A 142 26.12 -56.23 6.60
CA VAL A 142 25.82 -57.53 5.93
C VAL A 142 27.00 -57.95 5.04
N TYR A 143 27.62 -57.00 4.29
CA TYR A 143 28.76 -57.27 3.44
C TYR A 143 29.99 -57.77 4.24
N ILE A 144 30.21 -57.21 5.45
CA ILE A 144 31.32 -57.62 6.31
C ILE A 144 31.09 -59.02 6.89
N ILE A 145 29.83 -59.41 7.21
CA ILE A 145 29.53 -60.72 7.77
C ILE A 145 29.65 -61.83 6.71
N ILE A 146 29.31 -61.52 5.46
CA ILE A 146 29.33 -62.52 4.35
C ILE A 146 30.76 -62.74 3.80
N ARG A 147 31.72 -61.84 4.06
CA ARG A 147 33.09 -61.95 3.64
C ARG A 147 33.97 -62.62 4.70
#